data_ff1d62fde60e9ccd5ba93907255d714f
#
_entry.id   ff1d62fde60e9ccd5ba93907255d714f
#
_cell.length_a   1.000
_cell.length_b   1.000
_cell.length_c   1.000
_cell.angle_alpha   90.00
_cell.angle_beta   90.00
_cell.angle_gamma   90.00
#
_symmetry.space_group_name_H-M   'P 1'
#
loop_
_entity.id
_entity.type
_entity.pdbx_description
1 polymer ?
#
loop_
_entity_poly.entity_id
_entity_poly.type
_entity_poly.pdbx_seq_one_letter_code
_entity_poly.pdbx_strand_id
1 'polypeptide(L)'
;AMAGDETLIAPTALMMIHDPSTSAMGNKADMEKAIELLEEVKESIINAYETKSHLSRNKIAKLMSDETWLNAKKAHEMGFVDGILFAEKRKRRKNLMKMRKRKIL
;
A
#
# COMPACT_ATOMS: atom_id res chain seq x y z
N ALA A 1 -3.83 0.07 5.13
CA ALA A 1 -2.52 -0.57 5.01
C ALA A 1 -1.35 0.41 4.96
N MET A 2 -1.61 1.68 4.63
CA MET A 2 -0.57 2.72 4.44
C MET A 2 -0.48 3.73 5.58
N ALA A 3 -1.29 3.60 6.61
CA ALA A 3 -1.42 4.61 7.67
C ALA A 3 -0.51 4.38 8.89
N GLY A 4 0.20 3.27 8.98
CA GLY A 4 1.09 2.97 10.10
C GLY A 4 2.53 3.39 9.86
N ASP A 5 3.34 3.43 10.91
CA ASP A 5 4.78 3.68 10.81
C ASP A 5 5.50 2.58 10.03
N GLU A 6 5.01 1.36 10.14
CA GLU A 6 5.55 0.21 9.43
C GLU A 6 4.40 -0.64 8.87
N THR A 7 4.44 -0.92 7.57
CA THR A 7 3.45 -1.74 6.88
C THR A 7 4.08 -3.04 6.41
N LEU A 8 3.53 -4.17 6.84
CA LEU A 8 4.01 -5.50 6.48
C LEU A 8 2.93 -6.26 5.71
N ILE A 9 3.36 -7.16 4.82
CA ILE A 9 2.47 -8.01 4.04
C ILE A 9 2.85 -9.48 4.24
N ALA A 10 1.86 -10.36 4.40
CA ALA A 10 2.09 -11.79 4.45
C ALA A 10 2.62 -12.31 3.11
N PRO A 11 3.54 -13.30 3.09
CA PRO A 11 4.19 -13.77 1.85
C PRO A 11 3.22 -14.31 0.80
N THR A 12 2.07 -14.82 1.22
CA THR A 12 1.04 -15.37 0.32
C THR A 12 -0.08 -14.40 0.01
N ALA A 13 -0.05 -13.18 0.58
CA ALA A 13 -1.08 -12.17 0.36
C ALA A 13 -0.90 -11.49 -1.00
N LEU A 14 -2.01 -10.96 -1.50
CA LEU A 14 -2.02 -10.11 -2.69
C LEU A 14 -2.52 -8.72 -2.28
N MET A 15 -1.94 -7.70 -2.89
CA MET A 15 -2.39 -6.32 -2.77
C MET A 15 -2.97 -5.88 -4.10
N MET A 16 -4.17 -5.28 -4.08
CA MET A 16 -4.77 -4.70 -5.27
C MET A 16 -4.76 -3.18 -5.16
N ILE A 17 -4.36 -2.54 -6.24
CA ILE A 17 -4.42 -1.09 -6.39
C ILE A 17 -5.45 -0.80 -7.46
N HIS A 18 -6.50 -0.03 -7.11
CA HIS A 18 -7.59 0.28 -8.02
C HIS A 18 -8.09 1.70 -7.83
N ASP A 19 -8.82 2.20 -8.82
CA ASP A 19 -9.50 3.47 -8.70
C ASP A 19 -10.64 3.38 -7.67
N PRO A 20 -10.90 4.45 -6.92
CA PRO A 20 -12.07 4.48 -6.04
C PRO A 20 -13.35 4.47 -6.86
N SER A 21 -14.39 3.89 -6.31
CA SER A 21 -15.71 3.83 -6.95
C SER A 21 -16.81 4.14 -5.95
N THR A 22 -17.94 4.57 -6.46
CA THR A 22 -19.13 4.83 -5.66
C THR A 22 -20.37 4.63 -6.50
N SER A 23 -21.53 4.58 -5.84
CA SER A 23 -22.84 4.61 -6.51
C SER A 23 -23.47 5.96 -6.26
N ALA A 24 -24.12 6.52 -7.27
CA ALA A 24 -24.82 7.79 -7.17
C ALA A 24 -26.19 7.70 -7.85
N MET A 25 -27.17 8.34 -7.24
CA MET A 25 -28.52 8.46 -7.78
C MET A 25 -28.96 9.90 -7.68
N GLY A 26 -29.69 10.37 -8.70
CA GLY A 26 -30.18 11.73 -8.69
C GLY A 26 -30.09 12.37 -10.06
N ASN A 27 -30.05 13.70 -10.11
CA ASN A 27 -29.97 14.47 -11.35
C ASN A 27 -28.51 14.67 -11.80
N LYS A 28 -28.33 15.43 -12.87
CA LYS A 28 -27.01 15.74 -13.43
C LYS A 28 -26.07 16.37 -12.39
N ALA A 29 -26.57 17.30 -11.59
CA ALA A 29 -25.76 17.96 -10.57
C ALA A 29 -25.27 16.98 -9.50
N ASP A 30 -26.11 16.02 -9.11
CA ASP A 30 -25.74 14.97 -8.15
C ASP A 30 -24.64 14.07 -8.71
N MET A 31 -24.72 13.73 -10.00
CA MET A 31 -23.70 12.93 -10.68
C MET A 31 -22.38 13.68 -10.78
N GLU A 32 -22.40 14.96 -11.09
CA GLU A 32 -21.19 15.80 -11.15
C GLU A 32 -20.50 15.89 -9.79
N LYS A 33 -21.26 16.01 -8.70
CA LYS A 33 -20.72 16.00 -7.34
C LYS A 33 -20.07 14.67 -6.99
N ALA A 34 -20.67 13.54 -7.41
CA ALA A 34 -20.10 12.22 -7.21
C ALA A 34 -18.74 12.07 -7.94
N ILE A 35 -18.65 12.59 -9.17
CA ILE A 35 -17.39 12.59 -9.94
C ILE A 35 -16.33 13.41 -9.22
N GLU A 36 -16.66 14.61 -8.76
CA GLU A 36 -15.74 15.47 -8.02
C GLU A 36 -15.23 14.78 -6.74
N LEU A 37 -16.12 14.12 -6.01
CA LEU A 37 -15.76 13.35 -4.81
C LEU A 37 -14.75 12.25 -5.14
N LEU A 38 -14.99 11.50 -6.21
CA LEU A 38 -14.08 10.43 -6.64
C LEU A 38 -12.71 10.97 -7.04
N GLU A 39 -12.66 12.13 -7.70
CA GLU A 39 -11.40 12.79 -8.06
C GLU A 39 -10.61 13.20 -6.82
N GLU A 40 -11.27 13.76 -5.81
CA GLU A 40 -10.65 14.13 -4.54
C GLU A 40 -10.12 12.89 -3.78
N VAL A 41 -10.91 11.83 -3.73
CA VAL A 41 -10.50 10.57 -3.08
C VAL A 41 -9.29 9.97 -3.81
N LYS A 42 -9.32 9.95 -5.15
CA LYS A 42 -8.20 9.45 -5.96
C LYS A 42 -6.92 10.25 -5.69
N GLU A 43 -6.99 11.57 -5.66
CA GLU A 43 -5.85 12.43 -5.33
C GLU A 43 -5.27 12.12 -3.94
N SER A 44 -6.13 11.93 -2.95
CA SER A 44 -5.70 11.57 -1.59
C SER A 44 -4.97 10.24 -1.56
N ILE A 45 -5.46 9.23 -2.29
CA ILE A 45 -4.84 7.92 -2.40
C ILE A 45 -3.48 8.03 -3.10
N ILE A 46 -3.41 8.77 -4.21
CA ILE A 46 -2.15 8.99 -4.94
C ILE A 46 -1.12 9.68 -4.04
N ASN A 47 -1.52 10.69 -3.28
CA ASN A 47 -0.63 11.37 -2.34
C ASN A 47 -0.06 10.40 -1.30
N ALA A 48 -0.89 9.53 -0.75
CA ALA A 48 -0.45 8.52 0.22
C ALA A 48 0.55 7.54 -0.39
N TYR A 49 0.26 7.03 -1.58
CA TYR A 49 1.16 6.10 -2.27
C TYR A 49 2.47 6.76 -2.73
N GLU A 50 2.41 8.02 -3.19
CA GLU A 50 3.61 8.77 -3.58
C GLU A 50 4.56 8.96 -2.39
N THR A 51 4.02 9.24 -1.22
CA THR A 51 4.80 9.38 0.01
C THR A 51 5.46 8.07 0.42
N LYS A 52 4.78 6.95 0.24
CA LYS A 52 5.22 5.64 0.70
C LYS A 52 6.06 4.88 -0.33
N SER A 53 5.67 4.92 -1.61
CA SER A 53 6.32 4.16 -2.68
C SER A 53 7.48 4.92 -3.33
N HIS A 54 8.19 4.22 -4.22
CA HIS A 54 9.27 4.83 -5.04
C HIS A 54 8.76 5.28 -6.41
N LEU A 55 7.45 5.29 -6.63
CA LEU A 55 6.85 5.54 -7.93
C LEU A 55 6.39 6.98 -8.09
N SER A 56 6.35 7.44 -9.35
CA SER A 56 5.80 8.75 -9.71
C SER A 56 4.26 8.74 -9.63
N ARG A 57 3.67 9.92 -9.52
CA ARG A 57 2.22 10.09 -9.54
C ARG A 57 1.58 9.47 -10.78
N ASN A 58 2.16 9.69 -11.95
CA ASN A 58 1.64 9.16 -13.21
C ASN A 58 1.64 7.64 -13.23
N LYS A 59 2.69 7.04 -12.70
CA LYS A 59 2.78 5.57 -12.59
C LYS A 59 1.74 5.01 -11.62
N ILE A 60 1.56 5.66 -10.46
CA ILE A 60 0.56 5.27 -9.47
C ILE A 60 -0.85 5.39 -10.07
N ALA A 61 -1.16 6.51 -10.73
CA ALA A 61 -2.46 6.70 -11.37
C ALA A 61 -2.76 5.62 -12.41
N LYS A 62 -1.76 5.25 -13.20
CA LYS A 62 -1.90 4.16 -14.19
C LYS A 62 -2.15 2.81 -13.54
N LEU A 63 -1.42 2.47 -12.48
CA LEU A 63 -1.63 1.22 -11.73
C LEU A 63 -3.05 1.14 -11.15
N MET A 64 -3.59 2.26 -10.66
CA MET A 64 -4.96 2.34 -10.16
C MET A 64 -5.98 2.14 -11.28
N SER A 65 -5.80 2.80 -12.41
CA SER A 65 -6.71 2.68 -13.56
C SER A 65 -6.72 1.27 -14.15
N ASP A 66 -5.59 0.59 -14.10
CA ASP A 66 -5.42 -0.77 -14.62
C ASP A 66 -5.86 -1.87 -13.63
N GLU A 67 -6.31 -1.50 -12.43
CA GLU A 67 -6.66 -2.46 -11.37
C GLU A 67 -5.54 -3.49 -11.15
N THR A 68 -4.40 -2.98 -10.70
CA THR A 68 -3.17 -3.79 -10.63
C THR A 68 -3.14 -4.66 -9.37
N TRP A 69 -2.87 -5.95 -9.56
CA TRP A 69 -2.61 -6.89 -8.48
C TRP A 69 -1.12 -7.06 -8.27
N LEU A 70 -0.69 -6.97 -7.02
CA LEU A 70 0.72 -7.13 -6.63
C LEU A 70 0.87 -8.28 -5.64
N ASN A 71 1.83 -9.17 -5.89
CA ASN A 71 2.22 -10.13 -4.87
C ASN A 71 3.10 -9.44 -3.81
N ALA A 72 3.41 -10.15 -2.73
CA ALA A 72 4.18 -9.59 -1.61
C ALA A 72 5.53 -9.02 -2.06
N LYS A 73 6.24 -9.74 -2.92
CA LYS A 73 7.55 -9.32 -3.44
C LYS A 73 7.45 -8.01 -4.23
N LYS A 74 6.49 -7.91 -5.16
CA LYS A 74 6.30 -6.69 -5.96
C LYS A 74 5.84 -5.51 -5.12
N ALA A 75 4.93 -5.74 -4.17
CA ALA A 75 4.49 -4.69 -3.26
C ALA A 75 5.66 -4.11 -2.45
N HIS A 76 6.56 -4.96 -2.00
CA HIS A 76 7.77 -4.56 -1.29
C HIS A 76 8.76 -3.84 -2.21
N GLU A 77 9.04 -4.36 -3.39
CA GLU A 77 9.93 -3.75 -4.37
C GLU A 77 9.48 -2.35 -4.80
N MET A 78 8.18 -2.14 -4.94
CA MET A 78 7.60 -0.85 -5.32
C MET A 78 7.49 0.13 -4.14
N GLY A 79 7.73 -0.33 -2.92
CA GLY A 79 7.70 0.51 -1.73
C GLY A 79 6.31 0.69 -1.11
N PHE A 80 5.29 -0.06 -1.55
CA PHE A 80 3.94 0.03 -0.97
C PHE A 80 3.86 -0.58 0.43
N VAL A 81 4.75 -1.52 0.73
CA VAL A 81 4.87 -2.12 2.06
C VAL A 81 6.33 -2.06 2.49
N ASP A 82 6.58 -2.03 3.79
CA ASP A 82 7.92 -1.91 4.36
C ASP A 82 8.67 -3.22 4.39
N GLY A 83 7.97 -4.33 4.44
CA GLY A 83 8.59 -5.64 4.46
C GLY A 83 7.59 -6.78 4.29
N ILE A 84 8.13 -7.98 4.14
CA ILE A 84 7.37 -9.22 4.07
C ILE A 84 7.42 -9.86 5.46
N LEU A 85 6.27 -10.13 6.06
CA LEU A 85 6.13 -10.53 7.45
C LEU A 85 7.04 -11.69 7.87
N PHE A 86 7.21 -12.69 7.01
CA PHE A 86 8.07 -13.84 7.30
C PHE A 86 9.55 -13.45 7.40
N ALA A 87 10.05 -12.61 6.51
CA ALA A 87 11.42 -12.11 6.52
C ALA A 87 11.71 -11.28 7.78
N GLU A 88 10.74 -10.43 8.20
CA GLU A 88 10.85 -9.64 9.42
C GLU A 88 10.91 -10.51 10.68
N LYS A 89 10.12 -11.57 10.74
CA LYS A 89 10.18 -12.55 11.85
C LYS A 89 11.55 -13.22 11.96
N ARG A 90 12.15 -13.62 10.83
CA ARG A 90 13.50 -14.19 10.79
C ARG A 90 14.54 -13.21 11.32
N LYS A 91 14.46 -11.96 10.89
CA LYS A 91 15.35 -10.89 11.32
C LYS A 91 15.27 -10.65 12.82
N ARG A 92 14.06 -10.59 13.37
CA ARG A 92 13.82 -10.45 14.82
C ARG A 92 14.39 -11.63 15.61
N ARG A 93 14.20 -12.86 15.14
CA ARG A 93 14.76 -14.07 15.76
C ARG A 93 16.28 -14.03 15.80
N LYS A 94 16.92 -13.66 14.71
CA LYS A 94 18.40 -13.51 14.65
C LYS A 94 18.89 -12.48 15.65
N ASN A 95 18.23 -11.35 15.76
CA ASN A 95 18.58 -10.29 16.72
C ASN A 95 18.43 -10.77 18.17
N LEU A 96 17.36 -11.47 18.49
CA LEU A 96 17.14 -12.07 19.82
C LEU A 96 18.21 -13.09 20.17
N MET A 97 18.60 -13.94 19.24
CA MET A 97 19.67 -14.91 19.44
C MET A 97 21.01 -14.24 19.73
N LYS A 98 21.33 -13.18 18.99
CA LYS A 98 22.55 -12.37 19.24
C LYS A 98 22.55 -11.74 20.62
N MET A 99 21.42 -11.23 21.08
CA MET A 99 21.26 -10.64 22.40
C MET A 99 21.44 -11.68 23.51
N ARG A 100 20.88 -12.88 23.34
CA ARG A 100 21.06 -14.01 24.29
C ARG A 100 22.51 -14.41 24.43
N LYS A 101 23.23 -14.54 23.33
CA LYS A 101 24.67 -14.86 23.34
C LYS A 101 25.48 -13.79 24.08
N ARG A 102 25.17 -12.51 23.89
CA ARG A 102 25.83 -11.42 24.60
C ARG A 102 25.61 -11.46 26.12
N LYS A 103 24.44 -11.91 26.57
CA LYS A 103 24.12 -12.03 28.00
C LYS A 103 24.85 -13.19 28.69
N ILE A 104 25.20 -14.25 27.96
CA ILE A 104 25.91 -15.41 28.47
C ILE A 104 27.40 -15.14 28.63
N LEU A 105 27.92 -14.26 27.81
CA LEU A 105 29.32 -13.83 27.87
C LEU A 105 29.56 -12.72 28.87
#